data_48fd72c65188dfc3922a4cd017e244b6
#
_entry.id   48fd72c65188dfc3922a4cd017e244b6
#
_cell.length_a   1.000
_cell.length_b   1.000
_cell.length_c   1.000
_cell.angle_alpha   90.00
_cell.angle_beta   90.00
_cell.angle_gamma   90.00
#
_symmetry.space_group_name_H-M   'P 1'
#
loop_
_entity.id
_entity.type
_entity.pdbx_description
1 polymer ?
#
loop_
_entity_poly.entity_id
_entity_poly.type
_entity_poly.pdbx_seq_one_letter_code
_entity_poly.pdbx_strand_id
1 'polypeptide(L)'
;MPLRHLLKQMPIAEWIMAADLAQRTNLDQRTLDHHVHALIKDGVAIGCCKRRGYYLSEAVDFVDQGELINMLKASPLLRSERLEVLDEVDSTNTRLLTWPELSGFHGRACVTEFQTAGRGRHGKRWHGARYRNIMLSLAWQWSRSSDLVTGLSLSVGLAVARVLSQWAGPGLQLKWPNDIMFSEGKLAGILV
;
A
#
# COMPACT_ATOMS: atom_id res chain seq x y z
N MET A 1 -11.12 -15.93 0.78
CA MET A 1 -10.37 -15.90 -0.50
C MET A 1 -9.78 -14.51 -0.63
N PRO A 2 -8.50 -14.36 -1.00
CA PRO A 2 -7.90 -13.03 -1.15
C PRO A 2 -8.59 -12.25 -2.27
N LEU A 3 -8.93 -10.98 -2.03
CA LEU A 3 -9.54 -10.07 -3.02
C LEU A 3 -8.71 -9.94 -4.31
N ARG A 4 -7.38 -10.13 -4.21
CA ARG A 4 -6.46 -10.20 -5.35
C ARG A 4 -6.86 -11.28 -6.36
N HIS A 5 -7.30 -12.46 -5.90
CA HIS A 5 -7.69 -13.52 -6.84
C HIS A 5 -8.94 -13.13 -7.63
N LEU A 6 -9.91 -12.51 -6.98
CA LEU A 6 -11.10 -11.97 -7.65
C LEU A 6 -10.72 -10.97 -8.74
N LEU A 7 -9.86 -9.99 -8.42
CA LEU A 7 -9.43 -8.97 -9.38
C LEU A 7 -8.64 -9.57 -10.57
N LYS A 8 -7.82 -10.58 -10.34
CA LYS A 8 -7.11 -11.30 -11.41
C LYS A 8 -8.02 -12.05 -12.38
N GLN A 9 -9.27 -12.36 -11.99
CA GLN A 9 -10.25 -13.00 -12.85
C GLN A 9 -11.14 -11.99 -13.61
N MET A 10 -11.05 -10.71 -13.29
CA MET A 10 -11.81 -9.67 -13.95
C MET A 10 -11.06 -9.15 -15.19
N PRO A 11 -11.74 -9.07 -16.34
CA PRO A 11 -11.14 -8.45 -17.52
C PRO A 11 -11.02 -6.92 -17.36
N ILE A 12 -9.99 -6.35 -18.00
CA ILE A 12 -9.78 -4.91 -18.03
C ILE A 12 -10.56 -4.33 -19.21
N ALA A 13 -11.36 -3.29 -18.96
CA ALA A 13 -12.18 -2.58 -19.95
C ALA A 13 -13.21 -3.46 -20.70
N GLU A 14 -13.42 -4.69 -20.27
CA GLU A 14 -14.40 -5.61 -20.83
C GLU A 14 -15.37 -6.10 -19.75
N TRP A 15 -16.64 -6.31 -20.13
CA TRP A 15 -17.64 -6.82 -19.22
C TRP A 15 -17.55 -8.33 -19.06
N ILE A 16 -17.63 -8.80 -17.82
CA ILE A 16 -17.83 -10.19 -17.47
C ILE A 16 -19.15 -10.35 -16.73
N MET A 17 -19.98 -11.32 -17.15
CA MET A 17 -21.22 -11.62 -16.46
C MET A 17 -20.94 -12.07 -15.03
N ALA A 18 -21.82 -11.65 -14.11
CA ALA A 18 -21.65 -11.99 -12.71
C ALA A 18 -21.62 -13.50 -12.44
N ALA A 19 -22.39 -14.29 -13.18
CA ALA A 19 -22.39 -15.75 -13.10
C ALA A 19 -21.06 -16.37 -13.54
N ASP A 20 -20.47 -15.85 -14.62
CA ASP A 20 -19.17 -16.35 -15.14
C ASP A 20 -18.03 -16.00 -14.17
N LEU A 21 -18.05 -14.79 -13.59
CA LEU A 21 -17.08 -14.39 -12.60
C LEU A 21 -17.21 -15.21 -11.30
N ALA A 22 -18.43 -15.48 -10.87
CA ALA A 22 -18.73 -16.35 -9.73
C ALA A 22 -18.15 -17.76 -9.95
N GLN A 23 -18.34 -18.31 -11.14
CA GLN A 23 -17.78 -19.61 -11.52
C GLN A 23 -16.25 -19.59 -11.52
N ARG A 24 -15.61 -18.58 -12.15
CA ARG A 24 -14.13 -18.46 -12.20
C ARG A 24 -13.50 -18.33 -10.83
N THR A 25 -14.20 -17.66 -9.91
CA THR A 25 -13.73 -17.41 -8.55
C THR A 25 -14.16 -18.47 -7.54
N ASN A 26 -15.02 -19.41 -7.95
CA ASN A 26 -15.66 -20.40 -7.08
C ASN A 26 -16.38 -19.75 -5.88
N LEU A 27 -17.08 -18.64 -6.14
CA LEU A 27 -17.89 -17.92 -5.16
C LEU A 27 -19.37 -18.05 -5.52
N ASP A 28 -20.22 -18.04 -4.49
CA ASP A 28 -21.65 -17.78 -4.71
C ASP A 28 -21.89 -16.31 -5.07
N GLN A 29 -23.01 -16.02 -5.72
CA GLN A 29 -23.34 -14.69 -6.22
C GLN A 29 -23.35 -13.62 -5.10
N ARG A 30 -23.90 -13.96 -3.94
CA ARG A 30 -24.01 -13.02 -2.82
C ARG A 30 -22.64 -12.63 -2.26
N THR A 31 -21.75 -13.59 -2.12
CA THR A 31 -20.36 -13.39 -1.68
C THR A 31 -19.57 -12.58 -2.70
N LEU A 32 -19.76 -12.88 -4.01
CA LEU A 32 -19.15 -12.11 -5.09
C LEU A 32 -19.57 -10.64 -5.03
N ASP A 33 -20.88 -10.39 -4.97
CA ASP A 33 -21.44 -9.02 -4.91
C ASP A 33 -20.90 -8.26 -3.68
N HIS A 34 -20.83 -8.92 -2.53
CA HIS A 34 -20.25 -8.35 -1.32
C HIS A 34 -18.80 -7.93 -1.51
N HIS A 35 -17.96 -8.82 -2.06
CA HIS A 35 -16.56 -8.53 -2.32
C HIS A 35 -16.36 -7.41 -3.34
N VAL A 36 -17.13 -7.41 -4.43
CA VAL A 36 -17.07 -6.34 -5.44
C VAL A 36 -17.45 -4.99 -4.83
N HIS A 37 -18.52 -4.93 -4.06
CA HIS A 37 -18.93 -3.68 -3.41
C HIS A 37 -17.89 -3.20 -2.36
N ALA A 38 -17.27 -4.10 -1.63
CA ALA A 38 -16.16 -3.76 -0.72
C ALA A 38 -14.98 -3.16 -1.49
N LEU A 39 -14.57 -3.77 -2.60
CA LEU A 39 -13.49 -3.26 -3.45
C LEU A 39 -13.80 -1.85 -4.00
N ILE A 40 -15.03 -1.62 -4.48
CA ILE A 40 -15.46 -0.30 -4.94
C ILE A 40 -15.41 0.73 -3.80
N LYS A 41 -15.90 0.36 -2.62
CA LYS A 41 -15.85 1.22 -1.43
C LYS A 41 -14.41 1.56 -1.04
N ASP A 42 -13.48 0.63 -1.21
CA ASP A 42 -12.06 0.81 -0.93
C ASP A 42 -11.31 1.56 -2.07
N GLY A 43 -12.02 1.99 -3.12
CA GLY A 43 -11.49 2.85 -4.19
C GLY A 43 -10.96 2.11 -5.41
N VAL A 44 -11.25 0.81 -5.56
CA VAL A 44 -10.93 0.08 -6.80
C VAL A 44 -11.92 0.47 -7.90
N ALA A 45 -11.41 0.81 -9.08
CA ALA A 45 -12.21 1.29 -10.20
C ALA A 45 -12.92 0.12 -10.92
N ILE A 46 -14.02 -0.36 -10.34
CA ILE A 46 -14.89 -1.41 -10.89
C ILE A 46 -16.19 -0.82 -11.37
N GLY A 47 -16.51 -1.05 -12.63
CA GLY A 47 -17.83 -0.75 -13.18
C GLY A 47 -18.82 -1.90 -12.94
N CYS A 48 -20.05 -1.56 -12.58
CA CYS A 48 -21.14 -2.50 -12.29
C CYS A 48 -22.35 -2.22 -13.16
N CYS A 49 -22.95 -3.26 -13.73
CA CYS A 49 -24.22 -3.19 -14.45
C CYS A 49 -25.01 -4.48 -14.25
N LYS A 50 -26.28 -4.38 -13.85
CA LYS A 50 -27.14 -5.56 -13.62
C LYS A 50 -27.25 -6.50 -14.82
N ARG A 51 -27.18 -5.96 -16.05
CA ARG A 51 -27.31 -6.75 -17.28
C ARG A 51 -25.98 -7.23 -17.84
N ARG A 52 -24.84 -6.56 -17.53
CA ARG A 52 -23.52 -6.83 -18.09
C ARG A 52 -22.56 -7.45 -17.08
N GLY A 53 -22.85 -7.35 -15.77
CA GLY A 53 -21.98 -7.82 -14.71
C GLY A 53 -20.95 -6.77 -14.28
N TYR A 54 -19.67 -7.09 -14.34
CA TYR A 54 -18.58 -6.28 -13.81
C TYR A 54 -17.44 -6.10 -14.81
N TYR A 55 -16.63 -5.06 -14.64
CA TYR A 55 -15.37 -4.89 -15.35
C TYR A 55 -14.39 -4.04 -14.53
N LEU A 56 -13.10 -4.21 -14.73
CA LEU A 56 -12.08 -3.28 -14.23
C LEU A 56 -11.89 -2.14 -15.23
N SER A 57 -11.93 -0.88 -14.76
CA SER A 57 -11.69 0.28 -15.63
C SER A 57 -10.22 0.41 -16.03
N GLU A 58 -9.32 -0.12 -15.20
CA GLU A 58 -7.87 -0.07 -15.40
C GLU A 58 -7.19 -1.27 -14.73
N ALA A 59 -5.97 -1.58 -15.15
CA ALA A 59 -5.17 -2.63 -14.53
C ALA A 59 -4.88 -2.32 -13.05
N VAL A 60 -4.81 -3.35 -12.24
CA VAL A 60 -4.42 -3.26 -10.83
C VAL A 60 -3.06 -3.93 -10.67
N ASP A 61 -2.08 -3.16 -10.24
CA ASP A 61 -0.76 -3.65 -9.88
C ASP A 61 -0.74 -4.07 -8.41
N PHE A 62 -0.18 -5.22 -8.15
CA PHE A 62 -0.04 -5.76 -6.79
C PHE A 62 1.41 -5.72 -6.35
N VAL A 63 1.62 -5.43 -5.07
CA VAL A 63 2.93 -5.60 -4.47
C VAL A 63 3.27 -7.10 -4.46
N ASP A 64 4.32 -7.48 -5.17
CA ASP A 64 4.82 -8.85 -5.20
C ASP A 64 5.95 -9.04 -4.19
N GLN A 65 5.72 -9.92 -3.20
CA GLN A 65 6.70 -10.19 -2.15
C GLN A 65 7.99 -10.82 -2.71
N GLY A 66 7.87 -11.70 -3.72
CA GLY A 66 9.02 -12.36 -4.33
C GLY A 66 9.92 -11.37 -5.07
N GLU A 67 9.31 -10.46 -5.83
CA GLU A 67 10.04 -9.39 -6.51
C GLU A 67 10.73 -8.46 -5.51
N LEU A 68 10.03 -8.02 -4.46
CA LEU A 68 10.63 -7.20 -3.40
C LEU A 68 11.80 -7.91 -2.72
N ILE A 69 11.67 -9.18 -2.37
CA ILE A 69 12.75 -9.98 -1.80
C ILE A 69 13.94 -10.05 -2.75
N ASN A 70 13.71 -10.25 -4.04
CA ASN A 70 14.79 -10.30 -5.03
C ASN A 70 15.52 -8.95 -5.16
N MET A 71 14.80 -7.83 -5.16
CA MET A 71 15.38 -6.50 -5.17
C MET A 71 16.20 -6.22 -3.91
N LEU A 72 15.74 -6.70 -2.75
CA LEU A 72 16.39 -6.48 -1.46
C LEU A 72 17.62 -7.37 -1.22
N LYS A 73 17.81 -8.46 -1.97
CA LYS A 73 18.99 -9.34 -1.83
C LYS A 73 20.33 -8.59 -1.94
N ALA A 74 20.36 -7.53 -2.73
CA ALA A 74 21.54 -6.67 -2.89
C ALA A 74 21.67 -5.59 -1.79
N SER A 75 20.69 -5.44 -0.90
CA SER A 75 20.69 -4.42 0.14
C SER A 75 21.31 -4.94 1.44
N PRO A 76 22.34 -4.30 1.99
CA PRO A 76 22.90 -4.69 3.29
C PRO A 76 21.99 -4.29 4.47
N LEU A 77 20.99 -3.43 4.25
CA LEU A 77 20.19 -2.80 5.30
C LEU A 77 18.89 -3.55 5.62
N LEU A 78 18.32 -4.22 4.62
CA LEU A 78 17.06 -4.96 4.77
C LEU A 78 17.29 -6.43 4.44
N ARG A 79 16.91 -7.30 5.35
CA ARG A 79 16.95 -8.74 5.14
C ARG A 79 15.55 -9.22 4.75
N SER A 80 15.48 -10.14 3.81
CA SER A 80 14.22 -10.68 3.27
C SER A 80 13.30 -11.26 4.35
N GLU A 81 13.88 -11.90 5.38
CA GLU A 81 13.16 -12.47 6.53
C GLU A 81 12.54 -11.41 7.46
N ARG A 82 12.90 -10.13 7.26
CA ARG A 82 12.35 -9.00 8.01
C ARG A 82 11.33 -8.19 7.22
N LEU A 83 10.98 -8.61 6.02
CA LEU A 83 9.95 -8.01 5.19
C LEU A 83 8.64 -8.76 5.34
N GLU A 84 7.59 -8.07 5.75
CA GLU A 84 6.22 -8.55 5.75
C GLU A 84 5.41 -7.81 4.68
N VAL A 85 4.76 -8.55 3.78
CA VAL A 85 3.86 -8.01 2.76
C VAL A 85 2.46 -8.53 3.04
N LEU A 86 1.52 -7.63 3.28
CA LEU A 86 0.14 -7.93 3.66
C LEU A 86 -0.82 -7.38 2.61
N ASP A 87 -1.94 -8.04 2.41
CA ASP A 87 -3.03 -7.54 1.58
C ASP A 87 -3.81 -6.43 2.30
N GLU A 88 -3.97 -6.58 3.60
CA GLU A 88 -4.67 -5.64 4.47
C GLU A 88 -4.13 -5.69 5.89
N VAL A 89 -4.10 -4.54 6.54
CA VAL A 89 -3.77 -4.39 7.98
C VAL A 89 -4.48 -3.13 8.52
N ASP A 90 -4.59 -3.00 9.83
CA ASP A 90 -5.09 -1.76 10.44
C ASP A 90 -4.15 -0.60 10.12
N SER A 91 -2.85 -0.77 10.39
CA SER A 91 -1.79 0.19 10.09
C SER A 91 -0.44 -0.53 10.06
N THR A 92 0.37 -0.29 9.04
CA THR A 92 1.74 -0.81 8.97
C THR A 92 2.61 -0.33 10.15
N ASN A 93 2.35 0.90 10.63
CA ASN A 93 3.00 1.44 11.82
C ASN A 93 2.60 0.68 13.08
N THR A 94 1.30 0.46 13.32
CA THR A 94 0.81 -0.33 14.46
C THR A 94 1.37 -1.74 14.40
N ARG A 95 1.36 -2.35 13.21
CA ARG A 95 1.87 -3.71 13.00
C ARG A 95 3.31 -3.86 13.47
N LEU A 96 4.20 -2.92 13.12
CA LEU A 96 5.58 -2.95 13.59
C LEU A 96 5.71 -2.66 15.09
N LEU A 97 4.97 -1.69 15.63
CA LEU A 97 5.02 -1.35 17.06
C LEU A 97 4.52 -2.46 17.99
N THR A 98 3.63 -3.32 17.52
CA THR A 98 3.10 -4.46 18.26
C THR A 98 3.87 -5.75 18.02
N TRP A 99 5.02 -5.69 17.36
CA TRP A 99 5.83 -6.87 17.09
C TRP A 99 6.36 -7.47 18.41
N PRO A 100 6.17 -8.79 18.63
CA PRO A 100 6.43 -9.40 19.93
C PRO A 100 7.90 -9.49 20.34
N GLU A 101 8.83 -9.34 19.39
CA GLU A 101 10.26 -9.52 19.62
C GLU A 101 11.05 -8.21 19.49
N LEU A 102 11.39 -7.59 20.60
CA LEU A 102 12.22 -6.36 20.63
C LEU A 102 13.62 -6.59 20.05
N SER A 103 14.21 -7.76 20.21
CA SER A 103 15.55 -8.10 19.72
C SER A 103 15.67 -8.14 18.19
N GLY A 104 14.57 -8.22 17.48
CA GLY A 104 14.53 -8.26 16.01
C GLY A 104 13.89 -7.04 15.35
N PHE A 105 13.65 -5.96 16.09
CA PHE A 105 12.90 -4.79 15.60
C PHE A 105 13.64 -4.00 14.51
N HIS A 106 14.95 -3.81 14.66
CA HIS A 106 15.77 -3.02 13.73
C HIS A 106 15.78 -3.60 12.31
N GLY A 107 15.49 -2.77 11.31
CA GLY A 107 15.46 -3.16 9.90
C GLY A 107 14.27 -4.02 9.50
N ARG A 108 13.19 -4.06 10.28
CA ARG A 108 11.92 -4.67 9.85
C ARG A 108 11.15 -3.73 8.96
N ALA A 109 10.47 -4.29 7.98
CA ALA A 109 9.61 -3.59 7.05
C ALA A 109 8.23 -4.26 6.98
N CYS A 110 7.18 -3.44 6.97
CA CYS A 110 5.82 -3.89 6.71
C CYS A 110 5.26 -3.08 5.54
N VAL A 111 4.84 -3.77 4.50
CA VAL A 111 4.18 -3.21 3.32
C VAL A 111 2.77 -3.76 3.23
N THR A 112 1.80 -2.94 2.89
CA THR A 112 0.42 -3.39 2.68
C THR A 112 -0.24 -2.70 1.50
N GLU A 113 -1.20 -3.37 0.90
CA GLU A 113 -2.05 -2.83 -0.17
C GLU A 113 -3.16 -1.92 0.37
N PHE A 114 -3.56 -2.11 1.65
CA PHE A 114 -4.64 -1.33 2.24
C PHE A 114 -4.51 -1.22 3.77
N GLN A 115 -4.79 -0.03 4.28
CA GLN A 115 -4.88 0.21 5.72
C GLN A 115 -6.31 0.58 6.13
N THR A 116 -6.92 -0.20 7.03
CA THR A 116 -8.26 0.08 7.55
C THR A 116 -8.28 1.20 8.59
N ALA A 117 -7.14 1.45 9.25
CA ALA A 117 -6.95 2.49 10.26
C ALA A 117 -5.61 3.22 10.12
N GLY A 118 -5.28 3.63 8.87
CA GLY A 118 -4.04 4.36 8.56
C GLY A 118 -3.85 5.61 9.41
N ARG A 119 -2.63 5.89 9.84
CA ARG A 119 -2.28 6.97 10.76
C ARG A 119 -1.47 8.06 10.09
N GLY A 120 -1.81 9.31 10.42
CA GLY A 120 -1.05 10.50 10.13
C GLY A 120 -0.61 11.21 11.42
N ARG A 121 0.07 12.33 11.28
CA ARG A 121 0.52 13.16 12.42
C ARG A 121 -0.68 13.75 13.18
N HIS A 122 -0.47 14.01 14.47
CA HIS A 122 -1.47 14.62 15.35
C HIS A 122 -2.80 13.87 15.40
N GLY A 123 -2.76 12.52 15.34
CA GLY A 123 -3.95 11.69 15.39
C GLY A 123 -4.83 11.75 14.14
N LYS A 124 -4.39 12.42 13.06
CA LYS A 124 -5.13 12.45 11.81
C LYS A 124 -5.14 11.06 11.17
N ARG A 125 -6.23 10.75 10.49
CA ARG A 125 -6.36 9.51 9.73
C ARG A 125 -5.69 9.66 8.36
N TRP A 126 -4.97 8.60 7.92
CA TRP A 126 -4.47 8.47 6.57
C TRP A 126 -5.44 7.62 5.75
N HIS A 127 -5.87 8.14 4.61
CA HIS A 127 -6.73 7.43 3.68
C HIS A 127 -5.95 7.13 2.40
N GLY A 128 -6.10 5.91 1.90
CA GLY A 128 -5.56 5.49 0.62
C GLY A 128 -6.51 4.51 -0.03
N ALA A 129 -6.63 4.55 -1.36
CA ALA A 129 -7.39 3.58 -2.10
C ALA A 129 -6.63 2.24 -2.14
N ARG A 130 -7.35 1.13 -2.07
CA ARG A 130 -6.77 -0.22 -2.15
C ARG A 130 -6.07 -0.43 -3.49
N TYR A 131 -4.89 -1.03 -3.47
CA TYR A 131 -4.06 -1.32 -4.65
C TYR A 131 -3.62 -0.10 -5.47
N ARG A 132 -3.66 1.10 -4.91
CA ARG A 132 -3.26 2.34 -5.58
C ARG A 132 -2.21 3.15 -4.82
N ASN A 133 -1.76 2.63 -3.70
CA ASN A 133 -0.83 3.31 -2.82
C ASN A 133 0.22 2.34 -2.30
N ILE A 134 1.41 2.84 -2.06
CA ILE A 134 2.45 2.12 -1.33
C ILE A 134 2.35 2.56 0.13
N MET A 135 1.93 1.65 1.01
CA MET A 135 1.85 1.87 2.45
C MET A 135 2.94 1.06 3.11
N LEU A 136 4.00 1.75 3.53
CA LEU A 136 5.24 1.16 4.04
C LEU A 136 5.59 1.74 5.40
N SER A 137 5.96 0.87 6.33
CA SER A 137 6.64 1.25 7.56
C SER A 137 7.98 0.53 7.68
N LEU A 138 8.97 1.22 8.19
CA LEU A 138 10.30 0.71 8.50
C LEU A 138 10.58 0.91 9.98
N ALA A 139 11.00 -0.13 10.68
CA ALA A 139 11.42 -0.08 12.06
C ALA A 139 12.93 0.12 12.14
N TRP A 140 13.35 1.15 12.86
CA TRP A 140 14.75 1.49 13.02
C TRP A 140 15.08 1.78 14.48
N GLN A 141 16.10 1.13 15.00
CA GLN A 141 16.59 1.36 16.35
C GLN A 141 17.82 2.25 16.30
N TRP A 142 17.78 3.36 17.00
CA TRP A 142 18.90 4.29 17.13
C TRP A 142 19.60 4.08 18.47
N SER A 143 20.93 4.09 18.46
CA SER A 143 21.75 3.98 19.66
C SER A 143 22.04 5.34 20.34
N ARG A 144 21.57 6.45 19.76
CA ARG A 144 21.83 7.83 20.22
C ARG A 144 20.53 8.55 20.57
N SER A 145 20.65 9.66 21.32
CA SER A 145 19.53 10.47 21.85
C SER A 145 18.55 10.96 20.79
N SER A 146 17.34 11.28 21.23
CA SER A 146 16.16 11.72 20.47
C SER A 146 16.36 12.92 19.53
N ASP A 147 17.44 13.68 19.67
CA ASP A 147 17.70 14.90 18.89
C ASP A 147 17.89 14.63 17.39
N LEU A 148 18.32 13.41 17.02
CA LEU A 148 18.46 13.00 15.63
C LEU A 148 17.13 12.72 14.90
N VAL A 149 16.05 12.56 15.64
CA VAL A 149 14.70 12.32 15.06
C VAL A 149 14.14 13.60 14.45
N THR A 150 14.57 14.76 14.98
CA THR A 150 14.25 16.07 14.42
C THR A 150 14.90 16.22 13.05
N GLY A 151 14.10 16.26 11.99
CA GLY A 151 14.59 16.34 10.60
C GLY A 151 14.66 14.99 9.86
N LEU A 152 14.50 13.86 10.56
CA LEU A 152 14.49 12.55 9.91
C LEU A 152 13.40 12.44 8.83
N SER A 153 12.22 13.02 9.09
CA SER A 153 11.12 13.06 8.10
C SER A 153 11.51 13.81 6.81
N LEU A 154 12.33 14.86 6.91
CA LEU A 154 12.85 15.58 5.73
C LEU A 154 13.89 14.76 4.99
N SER A 155 14.80 14.10 5.70
CA SER A 155 15.83 13.25 5.11
C SER A 155 15.21 12.07 4.36
N VAL A 156 14.23 11.41 4.97
CA VAL A 156 13.44 10.35 4.33
C VAL A 156 12.65 10.91 3.15
N GLY A 157 12.01 12.08 3.32
CA GLY A 157 11.27 12.76 2.27
C GLY A 157 12.14 13.06 1.04
N LEU A 158 13.38 13.54 1.26
CA LEU A 158 14.34 13.79 0.18
C LEU A 158 14.75 12.49 -0.53
N ALA A 159 15.00 11.42 0.22
CA ALA A 159 15.33 10.12 -0.37
C ALA A 159 14.19 9.57 -1.23
N VAL A 160 12.95 9.62 -0.73
CA VAL A 160 11.75 9.19 -1.46
C VAL A 160 11.51 10.07 -2.68
N ALA A 161 11.63 11.41 -2.55
CA ALA A 161 11.47 12.33 -3.68
C ALA A 161 12.49 12.08 -4.79
N ARG A 162 13.76 11.77 -4.44
CA ARG A 162 14.80 11.41 -5.43
C ARG A 162 14.44 10.14 -6.20
N VAL A 163 13.87 9.14 -5.54
CA VAL A 163 13.42 7.93 -6.21
C VAL A 163 12.23 8.24 -7.12
N LEU A 164 11.22 8.92 -6.61
CA LEU A 164 10.00 9.25 -7.35
C LEU A 164 10.24 10.19 -8.54
N SER A 165 11.26 11.05 -8.49
CA SER A 165 11.58 11.96 -9.61
C SER A 165 11.94 11.24 -10.90
N GLN A 166 12.35 9.98 -10.83
CA GLN A 166 12.64 9.15 -12.00
C GLN A 166 11.39 8.84 -12.84
N TRP A 167 10.22 8.85 -12.22
CA TRP A 167 8.92 8.59 -12.88
C TRP A 167 8.03 9.82 -12.99
N ALA A 168 8.01 10.65 -11.94
CA ALA A 168 7.12 11.81 -11.89
C ALA A 168 7.64 13.03 -12.69
N GLY A 169 8.92 13.04 -13.06
CA GLY A 169 9.51 14.20 -13.73
C GLY A 169 9.60 15.45 -12.85
N PRO A 170 9.77 16.64 -13.45
CA PRO A 170 9.82 17.90 -12.71
C PRO A 170 8.45 18.24 -12.12
N GLY A 171 8.38 18.62 -10.88
CA GLY A 171 7.13 19.00 -10.21
C GLY A 171 6.98 18.42 -8.80
N LEU A 172 7.90 17.53 -8.38
CA LEU A 172 7.97 17.08 -7.00
C LEU A 172 8.53 18.16 -6.11
N GLN A 173 7.84 18.44 -5.01
CA GLN A 173 8.23 19.42 -4.00
C GLN A 173 8.17 18.81 -2.62
N LEU A 174 9.14 19.14 -1.77
CA LEU A 174 9.08 18.84 -0.35
C LEU A 174 8.35 19.96 0.37
N LYS A 175 7.26 19.63 1.03
CA LYS A 175 6.52 20.54 1.91
C LYS A 175 6.84 20.21 3.37
N TRP A 176 7.48 21.16 4.01
CA TRP A 176 7.81 21.03 5.44
C TRP A 176 6.54 20.77 6.28
N PRO A 177 6.61 19.91 7.28
CA PRO A 177 7.81 19.18 7.76
C PRO A 177 7.93 17.76 7.19
N ASN A 178 6.95 17.20 6.48
CA ASN A 178 6.90 15.75 6.23
C ASN A 178 6.11 15.33 4.98
N ASP A 179 5.82 16.23 4.08
CA ASP A 179 4.97 15.94 2.92
C ASP A 179 5.77 16.03 1.61
N ILE A 180 5.47 15.16 0.68
CA ILE A 180 5.89 15.25 -0.71
C ILE A 180 4.66 15.66 -1.51
N MET A 181 4.80 16.74 -2.25
CA MET A 181 3.76 17.29 -3.12
C MET A 181 4.11 17.01 -4.57
N PHE A 182 3.09 16.79 -5.39
CA PHE A 182 3.20 16.73 -6.84
C PHE A 182 2.06 17.53 -7.44
N SER A 183 2.40 18.50 -8.30
CA SER A 183 1.43 19.50 -8.73
C SER A 183 0.78 20.18 -7.51
N GLU A 184 -0.54 20.22 -7.43
CA GLU A 184 -1.26 20.82 -6.31
C GLU A 184 -1.68 19.79 -5.23
N GLY A 185 -1.34 18.50 -5.43
CA GLY A 185 -1.74 17.40 -4.56
C GLY A 185 -0.64 16.88 -3.66
N LYS A 186 -1.03 16.32 -2.52
CA LYS A 186 -0.13 15.58 -1.64
C LYS A 186 0.07 14.17 -2.21
N LEU A 187 1.30 13.88 -2.66
CA LEU A 187 1.70 12.57 -3.20
C LEU A 187 2.07 11.59 -2.08
N ALA A 188 2.84 12.03 -1.08
CA ALA A 188 3.23 11.17 0.03
C ALA A 188 3.33 11.95 1.34
N GLY A 189 3.25 11.23 2.46
CA GLY A 189 3.47 11.74 3.80
C GLY A 189 4.37 10.82 4.60
N ILE A 190 5.31 11.37 5.33
CA ILE A 190 6.27 10.65 6.17
C ILE A 190 5.86 10.84 7.64
N LEU A 191 5.67 9.73 8.34
CA LEU A 191 5.40 9.69 9.77
C LEU A 191 6.59 9.04 10.49
N VAL A 192 7.22 9.77 11.38
CA VAL A 192 8.33 9.30 12.20
C VAL A 192 7.91 9.33 13.67
#